data_5a84e26f10c489b3cb47d8d683008c65
#
_entry.id   5a84e26f10c489b3cb47d8d683008c65
#
_cell.length_a   1.000
_cell.length_b   1.000
_cell.length_c   1.000
_cell.angle_alpha   90.00
_cell.angle_beta   90.00
_cell.angle_gamma   90.00
#
_symmetry.space_group_name_H-M   'P 1'
#
loop_
_entity.id
_entity.type
_entity.pdbx_description
1 polymer ?
#
loop_
_entity_poly.entity_id
_entity_poly.type
_entity_poly.pdbx_seq_one_letter_code
_entity_poly.pdbx_strand_id
1 'polypeptide(L)'
;MRDGTLPLGTADGRVMPLARPDRRRFGARFGEYEVLAPLANGGMGGVYLASHVATGDRVALKVLDPQFADHREVVMRLYNEHALASRAGHPGVVDIRAAARSIDDLPYLVMEYLDGETLAQLCEHGPVDLSTIVAFGAQIAGAVAAPHQGGVVHCDLKPENLFVCSDRRWCELPAVKVIDFGVSRLVDEPPPDEASIAGTPAYMAPEQWHGHPEPASDVYALGCVLYELVTGNPPFDGSLPELMNKHCEARPARPSWLRAGTPPVLERMILRALAKDPAMRPSMAQLAAELAELADIALASETLRMTA
;
A
#
# COMPACT_ATOMS: atom_id res chain seq x y z
N MET A 1 28.89 18.93 18.11
CA MET A 1 27.58 19.05 17.48
C MET A 1 27.67 18.30 16.15
N ARG A 2 27.16 17.08 16.07
CA ARG A 2 27.08 16.29 14.82
C ARG A 2 25.64 16.29 14.39
N ASP A 3 25.44 16.85 13.22
CA ASP A 3 24.16 17.00 12.55
C ASP A 3 23.55 15.61 12.30
N GLY A 4 22.43 15.33 12.98
CA GLY A 4 21.73 14.05 12.95
C GLY A 4 20.62 14.02 11.90
N THR A 5 20.88 14.49 10.69
CA THR A 5 19.95 14.33 9.57
C THR A 5 20.02 12.89 9.07
N LEU A 6 19.00 12.09 9.40
CA LEU A 6 18.75 10.80 8.73
C LEU A 6 18.52 11.07 7.24
N PRO A 7 19.13 10.29 6.33
CA PRO A 7 18.89 10.44 4.91
C PRO A 7 17.42 10.05 4.63
N LEU A 8 16.62 11.07 4.35
CA LEU A 8 15.37 10.91 3.59
C LEU A 8 15.71 10.19 2.30
N GLY A 9 14.85 9.29 1.88
CA GLY A 9 15.01 8.44 0.70
C GLY A 9 15.64 9.23 -0.46
N THR A 10 16.65 8.64 -1.04
CA THR A 10 17.60 9.13 -2.02
C THR A 10 17.07 10.19 -3.00
N ALA A 11 17.74 11.35 -3.00
CA ALA A 11 17.51 12.49 -3.88
C ALA A 11 17.77 12.24 -5.38
N ASP A 12 17.71 11.01 -5.88
CA ASP A 12 18.16 10.68 -7.23
C ASP A 12 17.17 9.84 -8.06
N GLY A 13 15.90 9.72 -7.64
CA GLY A 13 14.83 9.13 -8.49
C GLY A 13 15.12 7.74 -9.09
N ARG A 14 16.21 7.11 -8.72
CA ARG A 14 16.54 5.75 -9.14
C ARG A 14 15.92 4.79 -8.14
N VAL A 15 14.94 4.02 -8.60
CA VAL A 15 14.54 2.78 -7.94
C VAL A 15 15.83 1.99 -7.68
N MET A 16 16.27 1.95 -6.42
CA MET A 16 17.37 1.06 -6.07
C MET A 16 16.91 -0.36 -6.38
N PRO A 17 17.70 -1.16 -7.12
CA PRO A 17 17.36 -2.55 -7.32
C PRO A 17 17.20 -3.16 -5.92
N LEU A 18 16.05 -3.82 -5.70
CA LEU A 18 15.76 -4.55 -4.47
C LEU A 18 17.01 -5.32 -4.05
N ALA A 19 17.62 -4.91 -2.95
CA ALA A 19 18.80 -5.57 -2.45
C ALA A 19 18.45 -7.06 -2.31
N ARG A 20 19.31 -7.95 -2.79
CA ARG A 20 19.05 -9.39 -2.74
C ARG A 20 18.76 -9.77 -1.29
N PRO A 21 17.68 -10.55 -1.04
CA PRO A 21 17.28 -10.93 0.32
C PRO A 21 18.45 -11.50 1.09
N ASP A 22 18.64 -11.07 2.33
CA ASP A 22 19.73 -11.55 3.18
C ASP A 22 19.52 -13.02 3.53
N ARG A 23 20.17 -13.93 2.77
CA ARG A 23 20.14 -15.37 3.00
C ARG A 23 20.81 -15.80 4.30
N ARG A 24 21.51 -14.90 5.01
CA ARG A 24 22.21 -15.21 6.26
C ARG A 24 21.25 -15.56 7.40
N ARG A 25 19.97 -15.19 7.29
CA ARG A 25 18.94 -15.50 8.30
C ARG A 25 18.25 -16.84 8.12
N PHE A 26 18.57 -17.62 7.09
CA PHE A 26 18.01 -18.97 6.92
C PHE A 26 18.29 -19.85 8.15
N GLY A 27 17.25 -20.47 8.72
CA GLY A 27 17.32 -21.25 9.97
C GLY A 27 17.41 -20.42 11.25
N ALA A 28 17.45 -19.08 11.16
CA ALA A 28 17.42 -18.21 12.35
C ALA A 28 16.06 -18.31 13.05
N ARG A 29 16.07 -18.21 14.39
CA ARG A 29 14.86 -18.26 15.21
C ARG A 29 14.47 -16.87 15.70
N PHE A 30 13.17 -16.57 15.55
CA PHE A 30 12.51 -15.41 16.10
C PHE A 30 11.36 -15.87 16.99
N GLY A 31 11.61 -15.99 18.30
CA GLY A 31 10.67 -16.61 19.22
C GLY A 31 10.35 -18.05 18.83
N GLU A 32 9.10 -18.35 18.55
CA GLU A 32 8.60 -19.68 18.17
C GLU A 32 8.63 -19.92 16.65
N TYR A 33 9.26 -19.03 15.87
CA TYR A 33 9.30 -19.11 14.41
C TYR A 33 10.72 -19.35 13.89
N GLU A 34 10.85 -20.20 12.87
CA GLU A 34 12.09 -20.49 12.16
C GLU A 34 12.01 -19.95 10.74
N VAL A 35 13.00 -19.14 10.34
CA VAL A 35 13.09 -18.53 9.00
C VAL A 35 13.38 -19.59 7.94
N LEU A 36 12.51 -19.67 6.93
CA LEU A 36 12.60 -20.60 5.82
C LEU A 36 13.18 -19.98 4.54
N ALA A 37 12.80 -18.74 4.25
CA ALA A 37 13.25 -18.04 3.05
C ALA A 37 13.04 -16.51 3.18
N PRO A 38 13.83 -15.70 2.50
CA PRO A 38 13.54 -14.29 2.34
C PRO A 38 12.41 -14.08 1.32
N LEU A 39 11.50 -13.15 1.61
CA LEU A 39 10.39 -12.75 0.72
C LEU A 39 10.66 -11.40 0.07
N ALA A 40 11.04 -10.39 0.86
CA ALA A 40 11.30 -9.04 0.37
C ALA A 40 12.34 -8.33 1.25
N ASN A 41 12.97 -7.29 0.70
CA ASN A 41 13.80 -6.36 1.45
C ASN A 41 13.23 -4.94 1.31
N GLY A 42 13.24 -4.21 2.43
CA GLY A 42 12.88 -2.79 2.48
C GLY A 42 14.03 -1.94 3.03
N GLY A 43 13.85 -0.63 3.03
CA GLY A 43 14.88 0.30 3.51
C GLY A 43 15.21 0.19 5.01
N MET A 44 14.31 -0.37 5.81
CA MET A 44 14.47 -0.50 7.26
C MET A 44 14.66 -1.95 7.72
N GLY A 45 14.58 -2.94 6.82
CA GLY A 45 14.71 -4.36 7.18
C GLY A 45 14.20 -5.30 6.11
N GLY A 46 14.03 -6.57 6.45
CA GLY A 46 13.59 -7.62 5.53
C GLY A 46 12.31 -8.31 5.97
N VAL A 47 11.58 -8.84 4.99
CA VAL A 47 10.42 -9.72 5.20
C VAL A 47 10.84 -11.15 4.86
N TYR A 48 10.53 -12.09 5.73
CA TYR A 48 10.94 -13.48 5.63
C TYR A 48 9.73 -14.42 5.76
N LEU A 49 9.69 -15.46 4.95
CA LEU A 49 8.85 -16.62 5.21
C LEU A 49 9.41 -17.35 6.42
N ALA A 50 8.57 -17.66 7.37
CA ALA A 50 8.92 -18.49 8.53
C ALA A 50 7.84 -19.51 8.82
N SER A 51 8.18 -20.53 9.60
CA SER A 51 7.25 -21.54 10.10
C SER A 51 7.23 -21.54 11.61
N HIS A 52 6.06 -21.64 12.20
CA HIS A 52 5.91 -21.85 13.63
C HIS A 52 6.41 -23.25 14.01
N VAL A 53 7.39 -23.33 14.90
CA VAL A 53 8.15 -24.57 15.18
C VAL A 53 7.26 -25.72 15.65
N ALA A 54 6.21 -25.44 16.44
CA ALA A 54 5.36 -26.48 17.00
C ALA A 54 4.23 -26.90 16.05
N THR A 55 3.64 -25.96 15.28
CA THR A 55 2.46 -26.23 14.45
C THR A 55 2.77 -26.40 12.97
N GLY A 56 3.91 -25.90 12.50
CA GLY A 56 4.27 -25.84 11.09
C GLY A 56 3.56 -24.75 10.29
N ASP A 57 2.74 -23.90 10.94
CA ASP A 57 2.02 -22.81 10.27
C ASP A 57 2.98 -21.81 9.67
N ARG A 58 2.68 -21.38 8.44
CA ARG A 58 3.47 -20.36 7.74
C ARG A 58 3.06 -18.96 8.17
N VAL A 59 4.06 -18.11 8.38
CA VAL A 59 3.94 -16.70 8.71
C VAL A 59 4.93 -15.87 7.89
N ALA A 60 4.67 -14.57 7.76
CA ALA A 60 5.66 -13.60 7.31
C ALA A 60 6.24 -12.88 8.53
N LEU A 61 7.57 -12.80 8.62
CA LEU A 61 8.26 -12.03 9.65
C LEU A 61 8.85 -10.78 9.03
N LYS A 62 8.38 -9.59 9.44
CA LYS A 62 9.01 -8.30 9.11
C LYS A 62 10.03 -7.99 10.21
N VAL A 63 11.31 -8.10 9.89
CA VAL A 63 12.41 -7.98 10.86
C VAL A 63 13.18 -6.70 10.58
N LEU A 64 13.37 -5.87 11.61
CA LEU A 64 14.14 -4.65 11.50
C LEU A 64 15.63 -4.96 11.24
N ASP A 65 16.29 -4.14 10.45
CA ASP A 65 17.73 -4.23 10.27
C ASP A 65 18.43 -3.89 11.59
N PRO A 66 19.50 -4.61 11.98
CA PRO A 66 20.24 -4.39 13.23
C PRO A 66 20.69 -2.95 13.43
N GLN A 67 21.04 -2.24 12.36
CA GLN A 67 21.43 -0.82 12.45
C GLN A 67 20.33 0.09 13.00
N PHE A 68 19.06 -0.31 12.90
CA PHE A 68 17.91 0.45 13.40
C PHE A 68 17.34 -0.09 14.73
N ALA A 69 17.89 -1.20 15.27
CA ALA A 69 17.33 -1.85 16.47
C ALA A 69 17.28 -0.93 17.70
N ASP A 70 18.25 0.00 17.82
CA ASP A 70 18.35 0.98 18.90
C ASP A 70 17.71 2.35 18.55
N HIS A 71 17.23 2.54 17.30
CA HIS A 71 16.57 3.77 16.89
C HIS A 71 15.11 3.77 17.35
N ARG A 72 14.84 4.42 18.49
CA ARG A 72 13.53 4.44 19.15
C ARG A 72 12.38 4.78 18.19
N GLU A 73 12.53 5.78 17.36
CA GLU A 73 11.49 6.21 16.42
C GLU A 73 11.17 5.13 15.37
N VAL A 74 12.19 4.47 14.83
CA VAL A 74 12.02 3.40 13.84
C VAL A 74 11.35 2.17 14.46
N VAL A 75 11.77 1.81 15.67
CA VAL A 75 11.15 0.71 16.44
C VAL A 75 9.69 1.02 16.78
N MET A 76 9.41 2.26 17.20
CA MET A 76 8.03 2.67 17.48
C MET A 76 7.15 2.67 16.23
N ARG A 77 7.68 3.07 15.07
CA ARG A 77 6.94 2.95 13.79
C ARG A 77 6.57 1.49 13.49
N LEU A 78 7.51 0.55 13.66
CA LEU A 78 7.23 -0.87 13.48
C LEU A 78 6.11 -1.37 14.42
N TYR A 79 6.13 -0.98 15.69
CA TYR A 79 5.09 -1.40 16.65
C TYR A 79 3.75 -0.69 16.43
N ASN A 80 3.77 0.56 16.01
CA ASN A 80 2.56 1.29 15.61
C ASN A 80 1.87 0.64 14.40
N GLU A 81 2.64 0.10 13.45
CA GLU A 81 2.11 -0.65 12.31
C GLU A 81 1.18 -1.79 12.78
N HIS A 82 1.61 -2.58 13.78
CA HIS A 82 0.78 -3.61 14.39
C HIS A 82 -0.49 -3.03 15.04
N ALA A 83 -0.34 -1.95 15.82
CA ALA A 83 -1.47 -1.36 16.54
C ALA A 83 -2.51 -0.76 15.57
N LEU A 84 -2.08 -0.15 14.48
CA LEU A 84 -2.95 0.50 13.50
C LEU A 84 -3.62 -0.53 12.58
N ALA A 85 -2.89 -1.53 12.09
CA ALA A 85 -3.45 -2.62 11.29
C ALA A 85 -4.50 -3.43 12.10
N SER A 86 -4.24 -3.68 13.39
CA SER A 86 -5.19 -4.38 14.27
C SER A 86 -6.49 -3.61 14.47
N ARG A 87 -6.48 -2.28 14.40
CA ARG A 87 -7.70 -1.45 14.48
C ARG A 87 -8.54 -1.53 13.21
N ALA A 88 -7.94 -1.86 12.08
CA ALA A 88 -8.65 -1.94 10.81
C ALA A 88 -9.73 -3.02 10.80
N GLY A 89 -9.47 -4.19 11.41
CA GLY A 89 -10.43 -5.29 11.59
C GLY A 89 -11.10 -5.77 10.30
N HIS A 90 -10.45 -5.60 9.13
CA HIS A 90 -11.02 -5.92 7.82
C HIS A 90 -10.20 -7.01 7.13
N PRO A 91 -10.83 -8.03 6.51
CA PRO A 91 -10.12 -9.14 5.86
C PRO A 91 -9.24 -8.71 4.68
N GLY A 92 -9.50 -7.55 4.07
CA GLY A 92 -8.67 -6.93 3.05
C GLY A 92 -7.45 -6.16 3.60
N VAL A 93 -7.20 -6.18 4.91
CA VAL A 93 -5.98 -5.66 5.55
C VAL A 93 -5.16 -6.83 6.05
N VAL A 94 -3.83 -6.76 5.93
CA VAL A 94 -2.93 -7.81 6.42
C VAL A 94 -3.09 -8.01 7.93
N ASP A 95 -3.21 -9.27 8.37
CA ASP A 95 -3.30 -9.60 9.79
C ASP A 95 -1.90 -9.58 10.41
N ILE A 96 -1.64 -8.65 11.31
CA ILE A 96 -0.41 -8.57 12.11
C ILE A 96 -0.69 -9.17 13.47
N ARG A 97 -0.20 -10.37 13.72
CA ARG A 97 -0.55 -11.20 14.87
C ARG A 97 0.22 -10.84 16.15
N ALA A 98 1.47 -10.39 15.99
CA ALA A 98 2.32 -10.05 17.13
C ALA A 98 3.44 -9.08 16.74
N ALA A 99 3.89 -8.32 17.75
CA ALA A 99 5.09 -7.50 17.72
C ALA A 99 6.01 -7.93 18.87
N ALA A 100 7.27 -8.24 18.61
CA ALA A 100 8.18 -8.79 19.60
C ALA A 100 9.66 -8.41 19.31
N ARG A 101 10.54 -8.84 20.21
CA ARG A 101 12.01 -8.81 20.01
C ARG A 101 12.56 -10.22 20.04
N SER A 102 13.57 -10.49 19.21
CA SER A 102 14.30 -11.74 19.20
C SER A 102 15.24 -11.83 20.42
N ILE A 103 15.90 -13.00 20.58
CA ILE A 103 16.93 -13.19 21.64
C ILE A 103 18.13 -12.24 21.43
N ASP A 104 18.39 -11.82 20.21
CA ASP A 104 19.43 -10.84 19.84
C ASP A 104 18.91 -9.40 19.87
N ASP A 105 17.79 -9.17 20.55
CA ASP A 105 17.12 -7.88 20.71
C ASP A 105 16.67 -7.18 19.42
N LEU A 106 16.47 -7.94 18.33
CA LEU A 106 15.97 -7.40 17.05
C LEU A 106 14.44 -7.32 17.06
N PRO A 107 13.87 -6.11 16.85
CA PRO A 107 12.43 -5.95 16.72
C PRO A 107 11.89 -6.65 15.46
N TYR A 108 10.75 -7.32 15.58
CA TYR A 108 10.06 -7.96 14.47
C TYR A 108 8.55 -7.98 14.65
N LEU A 109 7.83 -8.09 13.51
CA LEU A 109 6.40 -8.36 13.45
C LEU A 109 6.15 -9.77 12.92
N VAL A 110 5.12 -10.42 13.46
CA VAL A 110 4.57 -11.68 12.95
C VAL A 110 3.29 -11.36 12.19
N MET A 111 3.25 -11.66 10.91
CA MET A 111 2.11 -11.38 10.03
C MET A 111 1.58 -12.66 9.40
N GLU A 112 0.35 -12.66 8.91
CA GLU A 112 -0.11 -13.72 8.02
C GLU A 112 0.81 -13.83 6.80
N TYR A 113 1.06 -15.08 6.36
CA TYR A 113 1.74 -15.32 5.10
C TYR A 113 0.73 -15.20 3.96
N LEU A 114 1.04 -14.37 3.00
CA LEU A 114 0.26 -14.21 1.77
C LEU A 114 0.98 -14.90 0.62
N ASP A 115 0.27 -15.72 -0.13
CA ASP A 115 0.75 -16.34 -1.36
C ASP A 115 0.24 -15.53 -2.56
N GLY A 116 1.16 -15.01 -3.38
CA GLY A 116 0.84 -14.13 -4.48
C GLY A 116 1.94 -13.12 -4.76
N GLU A 117 1.56 -11.95 -5.23
CA GLU A 117 2.47 -10.89 -5.64
C GLU A 117 1.90 -9.50 -5.35
N THR A 118 2.75 -8.47 -5.32
CA THR A 118 2.27 -7.09 -5.20
C THR A 118 1.62 -6.63 -6.51
N LEU A 119 0.75 -5.64 -6.41
CA LEU A 119 0.12 -5.05 -7.59
C LEU A 119 1.16 -4.41 -8.52
N ALA A 120 2.27 -3.91 -7.98
CA ALA A 120 3.41 -3.43 -8.77
C ALA A 120 4.01 -4.56 -9.62
N GLN A 121 4.27 -5.73 -9.03
CA GLN A 121 4.78 -6.91 -9.76
C GLN A 121 3.77 -7.42 -10.80
N LEU A 122 2.49 -7.43 -10.46
CA LEU A 122 1.44 -7.80 -11.43
C LEU A 122 1.48 -6.89 -12.67
N CYS A 123 1.68 -5.59 -12.49
CA CYS A 123 1.78 -4.62 -13.59
C CYS A 123 2.99 -4.86 -14.50
N GLU A 124 4.08 -5.46 -14.00
CA GLU A 124 5.25 -5.84 -14.81
C GLU A 124 4.93 -6.95 -15.83
N HIS A 125 3.90 -7.76 -15.58
CA HIS A 125 3.46 -8.82 -16.50
C HIS A 125 2.67 -8.29 -17.70
N GLY A 126 2.26 -7.02 -17.66
CA GLY A 126 1.53 -6.35 -18.74
C GLY A 126 0.27 -5.64 -18.28
N PRO A 127 -0.52 -5.11 -19.21
CA PRO A 127 -1.72 -4.36 -18.88
C PRO A 127 -2.77 -5.23 -18.18
N VAL A 128 -3.31 -4.72 -17.07
CA VAL A 128 -4.42 -5.36 -16.35
C VAL A 128 -5.75 -5.03 -17.05
N ASP A 129 -6.67 -5.99 -17.12
CA ASP A 129 -7.99 -5.78 -17.72
C ASP A 129 -8.81 -4.76 -16.94
N LEU A 130 -9.62 -3.95 -17.64
CA LEU A 130 -10.40 -2.88 -17.02
C LEU A 130 -11.41 -3.39 -16.00
N SER A 131 -12.03 -4.55 -16.22
CA SER A 131 -12.91 -5.22 -15.26
C SER A 131 -12.17 -5.60 -13.98
N THR A 132 -10.97 -6.17 -14.11
CA THR A 132 -10.09 -6.52 -12.99
C THR A 132 -9.66 -5.27 -12.21
N ILE A 133 -9.30 -4.18 -12.90
CA ILE A 133 -8.93 -2.90 -12.26
C ILE A 133 -10.09 -2.37 -11.39
N VAL A 134 -11.31 -2.39 -11.92
CA VAL A 134 -12.51 -1.96 -11.17
C VAL A 134 -12.73 -2.82 -9.94
N ALA A 135 -12.63 -4.15 -10.08
CA ALA A 135 -12.81 -5.09 -8.99
C ALA A 135 -11.72 -4.93 -7.91
N PHE A 136 -10.47 -4.76 -8.30
CA PHE A 136 -9.36 -4.47 -7.36
C PHE A 136 -9.58 -3.13 -6.66
N GLY A 137 -9.97 -2.10 -7.41
CA GLY A 137 -10.28 -0.79 -6.84
C GLY A 137 -11.38 -0.86 -5.77
N ALA A 138 -12.45 -1.62 -6.01
CA ALA A 138 -13.53 -1.84 -5.05
C ALA A 138 -13.03 -2.52 -3.76
N GLN A 139 -12.22 -3.59 -3.91
CA GLN A 139 -11.64 -4.32 -2.77
C GLN A 139 -10.69 -3.44 -1.95
N ILE A 140 -9.79 -2.69 -2.61
CA ILE A 140 -8.84 -1.79 -1.95
C ILE A 140 -9.60 -0.69 -1.20
N ALA A 141 -10.57 -0.04 -1.87
CA ALA A 141 -11.36 1.01 -1.26
C ALA A 141 -12.16 0.50 -0.05
N GLY A 142 -12.75 -0.72 -0.14
CA GLY A 142 -13.41 -1.37 0.99
C GLY A 142 -12.48 -1.64 2.16
N ALA A 143 -11.29 -2.16 1.87
CA ALA A 143 -10.26 -2.44 2.89
C ALA A 143 -9.75 -1.18 3.60
N VAL A 144 -9.60 -0.05 2.87
CA VAL A 144 -9.13 1.22 3.44
C VAL A 144 -10.26 2.00 4.14
N ALA A 145 -11.51 1.81 3.72
CA ALA A 145 -12.64 2.45 4.39
C ALA A 145 -12.82 2.02 5.85
N ALA A 146 -12.46 0.77 6.19
CA ALA A 146 -12.57 0.25 7.55
C ALA A 146 -11.61 0.97 8.54
N PRO A 147 -10.29 1.08 8.29
CA PRO A 147 -9.39 1.86 9.12
C PRO A 147 -9.79 3.34 9.24
N HIS A 148 -10.35 3.96 8.18
CA HIS A 148 -10.85 5.34 8.26
C HIS A 148 -11.95 5.53 9.31
N GLN A 149 -12.83 4.52 9.49
CA GLN A 149 -13.85 4.55 10.56
C GLN A 149 -13.21 4.51 11.95
N GLY A 150 -12.04 3.88 12.08
CA GLY A 150 -11.23 3.86 13.29
C GLY A 150 -10.31 5.07 13.45
N GLY A 151 -10.42 6.09 12.59
CA GLY A 151 -9.56 7.28 12.59
C GLY A 151 -8.14 7.02 12.10
N VAL A 152 -7.86 5.91 11.40
CA VAL A 152 -6.54 5.57 10.87
C VAL A 152 -6.45 5.98 9.41
N VAL A 153 -5.42 6.74 9.04
CA VAL A 153 -5.06 7.11 7.67
C VAL A 153 -3.82 6.33 7.26
N HIS A 154 -3.83 5.72 6.08
CA HIS A 154 -2.72 4.88 5.61
C HIS A 154 -1.48 5.67 5.22
N CYS A 155 -1.65 6.79 4.52
CA CYS A 155 -0.64 7.75 4.09
C CYS A 155 0.37 7.28 3.02
N ASP A 156 0.45 5.99 2.67
CA ASP A 156 1.39 5.45 1.66
C ASP A 156 0.74 4.36 0.80
N LEU A 157 -0.48 4.60 0.31
CA LEU A 157 -1.12 3.70 -0.65
C LEU A 157 -0.39 3.80 -2.00
N LYS A 158 0.11 2.66 -2.47
CA LYS A 158 0.82 2.50 -3.74
C LYS A 158 0.78 1.04 -4.18
N PRO A 159 1.08 0.71 -5.45
CA PRO A 159 1.02 -0.67 -5.95
C PRO A 159 1.88 -1.67 -5.16
N GLU A 160 3.02 -1.24 -4.59
CA GLU A 160 3.89 -2.10 -3.77
C GLU A 160 3.26 -2.50 -2.43
N ASN A 161 2.32 -1.69 -1.90
CA ASN A 161 1.63 -1.94 -0.64
C ASN A 161 0.26 -2.60 -0.83
N LEU A 162 -0.05 -3.05 -2.05
CA LEU A 162 -1.27 -3.76 -2.42
C LEU A 162 -0.91 -5.16 -2.92
N PHE A 163 -1.33 -6.19 -2.19
CA PHE A 163 -0.93 -7.56 -2.44
C PHE A 163 -2.09 -8.36 -3.05
N VAL A 164 -1.87 -8.94 -4.22
CA VAL A 164 -2.82 -9.78 -4.95
C VAL A 164 -2.57 -11.23 -4.56
N CYS A 165 -3.50 -11.81 -3.80
CA CYS A 165 -3.41 -13.19 -3.32
C CYS A 165 -3.77 -14.18 -4.43
N SER A 166 -2.95 -15.21 -4.61
CA SER A 166 -3.18 -16.29 -5.59
C SER A 166 -4.31 -17.24 -5.18
N ASP A 167 -4.67 -17.24 -3.90
CA ASP A 167 -5.67 -18.15 -3.34
C ASP A 167 -7.10 -17.72 -3.70
N ARG A 168 -7.75 -18.51 -4.55
CA ARG A 168 -9.11 -18.28 -5.05
C ARG A 168 -10.18 -19.00 -4.22
N ARG A 169 -9.88 -19.47 -3.01
CA ARG A 169 -10.84 -20.24 -2.20
C ARG A 169 -12.11 -19.49 -1.84
N TRP A 170 -12.11 -18.16 -1.93
CA TRP A 170 -13.18 -17.31 -1.43
C TRP A 170 -13.89 -16.48 -2.50
N CYS A 171 -13.32 -16.31 -3.70
CA CYS A 171 -13.98 -15.62 -4.81
C CYS A 171 -13.33 -16.00 -6.16
N GLU A 172 -14.05 -15.72 -7.28
CA GLU A 172 -13.55 -15.97 -8.65
C GLU A 172 -12.37 -15.09 -9.02
N LEU A 173 -12.30 -13.89 -8.43
CA LEU A 173 -11.18 -12.96 -8.59
C LEU A 173 -10.20 -13.10 -7.43
N PRO A 174 -8.89 -12.87 -7.67
CA PRO A 174 -7.91 -12.79 -6.61
C PRO A 174 -8.30 -11.74 -5.58
N ALA A 175 -8.12 -12.05 -4.29
CA ALA A 175 -8.32 -11.09 -3.22
C ALA A 175 -7.15 -10.10 -3.17
N VAL A 176 -7.43 -8.80 -3.00
CA VAL A 176 -6.40 -7.80 -2.77
C VAL A 176 -6.34 -7.46 -1.29
N LYS A 177 -5.13 -7.48 -0.72
CA LYS A 177 -4.87 -7.07 0.65
C LYS A 177 -3.98 -5.83 0.71
N VAL A 178 -4.35 -4.90 1.58
CA VAL A 178 -3.52 -3.74 1.92
C VAL A 178 -2.49 -4.19 2.95
N ILE A 179 -1.23 -3.96 2.62
CA ILE A 179 -0.09 -4.29 3.48
C ILE A 179 0.68 -3.01 3.85
N ASP A 180 1.53 -3.07 4.86
CA ASP A 180 2.44 -2.00 5.28
C ASP A 180 1.77 -0.71 5.81
N PHE A 181 1.46 -0.72 7.11
CA PHE A 181 0.97 0.43 7.87
C PHE A 181 2.09 1.25 8.54
N GLY A 182 3.34 1.11 8.06
CA GLY A 182 4.53 1.68 8.70
C GLY A 182 4.59 3.21 8.73
N VAL A 183 3.80 3.90 7.90
CA VAL A 183 3.67 5.37 7.88
C VAL A 183 2.25 5.84 8.20
N SER A 184 1.36 4.93 8.57
CA SER A 184 -0.03 5.24 8.92
C SER A 184 -0.11 6.09 10.20
N ARG A 185 -1.18 6.89 10.33
CA ARG A 185 -1.39 7.83 11.43
C ARG A 185 -2.83 7.81 11.92
N LEU A 186 -3.01 8.28 13.15
CA LEU A 186 -4.34 8.64 13.64
C LEU A 186 -4.70 10.07 13.21
N VAL A 187 -5.96 10.30 12.88
CA VAL A 187 -6.47 11.64 12.46
C VAL A 187 -6.20 12.70 13.53
N ASP A 188 -6.27 12.33 14.81
CA ASP A 188 -6.07 13.23 15.96
C ASP A 188 -4.59 13.40 16.36
N GLU A 189 -3.64 12.76 15.69
CA GLU A 189 -2.22 12.97 15.96
C GLU A 189 -1.78 14.35 15.49
N PRO A 190 -0.94 15.05 16.28
CA PRO A 190 -0.39 16.33 15.86
C PRO A 190 0.37 16.17 14.53
N PRO A 191 0.33 17.20 13.66
CA PRO A 191 1.07 17.14 12.40
C PRO A 191 2.55 16.86 12.69
N PRO A 192 3.23 16.08 11.81
CA PRO A 192 4.66 15.88 11.94
C PRO A 192 5.39 17.21 11.80
N ASP A 193 6.59 17.31 12.41
CA ASP A 193 7.48 18.42 12.12
C ASP A 193 7.70 18.51 10.60
N GLU A 194 7.87 19.73 10.06
CA GLU A 194 8.01 19.99 8.61
C GLU A 194 9.11 19.13 7.91
N ALA A 195 10.05 18.57 8.68
CA ALA A 195 11.10 17.67 8.20
C ALA A 195 10.65 16.20 7.99
N SER A 196 9.43 15.83 8.35
CA SER A 196 8.98 14.41 8.34
C SER A 196 7.78 14.16 7.43
N ILE A 197 7.76 14.75 6.22
CA ILE A 197 6.79 14.40 5.18
C ILE A 197 6.98 12.92 4.83
N ALA A 198 5.96 12.10 5.11
CA ALA A 198 5.99 10.66 4.90
C ALA A 198 5.05 10.26 3.75
N GLY A 199 5.48 9.28 2.95
CA GLY A 199 4.76 8.74 1.80
C GLY A 199 5.64 8.64 0.56
N THR A 200 5.09 8.07 -0.49
CA THR A 200 5.79 7.91 -1.78
C THR A 200 5.38 9.06 -2.71
N PRO A 201 6.33 9.91 -3.15
CA PRO A 201 6.05 11.17 -3.86
C PRO A 201 5.08 11.06 -5.05
N ALA A 202 5.13 9.96 -5.83
CA ALA A 202 4.28 9.74 -7.00
C ALA A 202 2.78 9.54 -6.68
N TYR A 203 2.44 9.28 -5.42
CA TYR A 203 1.06 9.01 -4.95
C TYR A 203 0.60 9.98 -3.86
N MET A 204 1.47 10.91 -3.44
CA MET A 204 1.18 11.85 -2.36
C MET A 204 0.09 12.85 -2.73
N ALA A 205 -0.91 12.99 -1.87
CA ALA A 205 -1.94 13.99 -1.99
C ALA A 205 -1.39 15.42 -1.71
N PRO A 206 -2.00 16.48 -2.28
CA PRO A 206 -1.57 17.87 -2.06
C PRO A 206 -1.40 18.24 -0.59
N GLU A 207 -2.33 17.87 0.26
CA GLU A 207 -2.30 18.16 1.70
C GLU A 207 -1.20 17.39 2.45
N GLN A 208 -0.78 16.22 1.97
CA GLN A 208 0.35 15.48 2.55
C GLN A 208 1.69 16.23 2.35
N TRP A 209 1.85 16.90 1.21
CA TRP A 209 3.01 17.76 0.96
C TRP A 209 3.12 18.93 1.94
N HIS A 210 2.00 19.31 2.55
CA HIS A 210 1.91 20.35 3.57
C HIS A 210 1.88 19.79 5.01
N GLY A 211 2.09 18.46 5.18
CA GLY A 211 2.11 17.82 6.50
C GLY A 211 0.74 17.58 7.13
N HIS A 212 -0.35 17.66 6.38
CA HIS A 212 -1.71 17.51 6.86
C HIS A 212 -2.45 16.32 6.22
N PRO A 213 -1.95 15.06 6.36
CA PRO A 213 -2.64 13.91 5.84
C PRO A 213 -3.99 13.70 6.54
N GLU A 214 -5.01 13.36 5.75
CA GLU A 214 -6.36 13.08 6.22
C GLU A 214 -6.96 11.90 5.42
N PRO A 215 -8.12 11.32 5.78
CA PRO A 215 -8.71 10.20 5.04
C PRO A 215 -8.89 10.45 3.53
N ALA A 216 -9.12 11.70 3.12
CA ALA A 216 -9.17 12.08 1.71
C ALA A 216 -7.82 11.95 0.99
N SER A 217 -6.69 11.93 1.72
CA SER A 217 -5.37 11.71 1.13
C SER A 217 -5.22 10.28 0.59
N ASP A 218 -5.75 9.28 1.30
CA ASP A 218 -5.76 7.90 0.82
C ASP A 218 -6.68 7.73 -0.40
N VAL A 219 -7.76 8.50 -0.49
CA VAL A 219 -8.62 8.52 -1.69
C VAL A 219 -7.86 9.05 -2.91
N TYR A 220 -7.06 10.10 -2.73
CA TYR A 220 -6.19 10.63 -3.78
C TYR A 220 -5.14 9.60 -4.21
N ALA A 221 -4.47 8.96 -3.25
CA ALA A 221 -3.48 7.93 -3.52
C ALA A 221 -4.09 6.73 -4.27
N LEU A 222 -5.29 6.25 -3.88
CA LEU A 222 -6.01 5.24 -4.64
C LEU A 222 -6.39 5.74 -6.05
N GLY A 223 -6.73 7.01 -6.21
CA GLY A 223 -6.92 7.65 -7.51
C GLY A 223 -5.67 7.56 -8.38
N CYS A 224 -4.47 7.79 -7.81
CA CYS A 224 -3.18 7.62 -8.51
C CYS A 224 -2.95 6.15 -8.91
N VAL A 225 -3.21 5.21 -8.00
CA VAL A 225 -3.08 3.76 -8.28
C VAL A 225 -4.01 3.34 -9.41
N LEU A 226 -5.29 3.69 -9.34
CA LEU A 226 -6.26 3.35 -10.40
C LEU A 226 -5.89 4.00 -11.75
N TYR A 227 -5.38 5.24 -11.72
CA TYR A 227 -4.88 5.91 -12.91
C TYR A 227 -3.73 5.12 -13.54
N GLU A 228 -2.75 4.71 -12.73
CA GLU A 228 -1.60 3.93 -13.19
C GLU A 228 -2.00 2.55 -13.72
N LEU A 229 -2.90 1.83 -13.04
CA LEU A 229 -3.42 0.56 -13.53
C LEU A 229 -4.11 0.69 -14.89
N VAL A 230 -4.82 1.80 -15.11
CA VAL A 230 -5.49 2.06 -16.40
C VAL A 230 -4.48 2.47 -17.46
N THR A 231 -3.52 3.33 -17.16
CA THR A 231 -2.69 3.99 -18.19
C THR A 231 -1.29 3.38 -18.32
N GLY A 232 -0.85 2.58 -17.34
CA GLY A 232 0.49 2.01 -17.25
C GLY A 232 1.53 2.93 -16.61
N ASN A 233 1.15 4.16 -16.21
CA ASN A 233 2.04 5.10 -15.54
C ASN A 233 1.28 5.91 -14.50
N PRO A 234 1.94 6.38 -13.42
CA PRO A 234 1.30 7.29 -12.47
C PRO A 234 0.86 8.59 -13.15
N PRO A 235 -0.07 9.37 -12.54
CA PRO A 235 -0.60 10.59 -13.15
C PRO A 235 0.45 11.67 -13.38
N PHE A 236 1.53 11.65 -12.61
CA PHE A 236 2.64 12.60 -12.69
C PHE A 236 3.98 11.90 -12.48
N ASP A 237 5.01 12.40 -13.15
CA ASP A 237 6.41 11.99 -13.07
C ASP A 237 7.32 13.22 -12.93
N GLY A 238 8.57 13.01 -12.57
CA GLY A 238 9.59 14.07 -12.46
C GLY A 238 10.41 14.01 -11.18
N SER A 239 11.23 15.04 -10.98
CA SER A 239 11.96 15.25 -9.74
C SER A 239 11.04 15.56 -8.57
N LEU A 240 11.54 15.45 -7.33
CA LEU A 240 10.74 15.69 -6.13
C LEU A 240 10.02 17.06 -6.14
N PRO A 241 10.68 18.20 -6.47
CA PRO A 241 9.99 19.48 -6.57
C PRO A 241 8.94 19.54 -7.70
N GLU A 242 9.19 18.87 -8.82
CA GLU A 242 8.23 18.81 -9.93
C GLU A 242 7.00 17.98 -9.55
N LEU A 243 7.19 16.85 -8.87
CA LEU A 243 6.09 16.03 -8.36
C LEU A 243 5.24 16.82 -7.37
N MET A 244 5.87 17.49 -6.39
CA MET A 244 5.16 18.35 -5.45
C MET A 244 4.29 19.38 -6.18
N ASN A 245 4.88 20.12 -7.13
CA ASN A 245 4.13 21.12 -7.90
C ASN A 245 2.98 20.47 -8.71
N LYS A 246 3.25 19.38 -9.43
CA LYS A 246 2.25 18.71 -10.25
C LYS A 246 1.10 18.14 -9.41
N HIS A 247 1.39 17.51 -8.26
CA HIS A 247 0.36 17.02 -7.36
C HIS A 247 -0.47 18.16 -6.77
N CYS A 248 0.12 19.30 -6.45
CA CYS A 248 -0.62 20.45 -5.93
C CYS A 248 -1.43 21.20 -7.00
N GLU A 249 -0.88 21.38 -8.22
CA GLU A 249 -1.43 22.36 -9.18
C GLU A 249 -1.87 21.74 -10.52
N ALA A 250 -1.18 20.72 -11.02
CA ALA A 250 -1.43 20.24 -12.38
C ALA A 250 -2.65 19.31 -12.46
N ARG A 251 -3.38 19.41 -13.57
CA ARG A 251 -4.42 18.44 -13.90
C ARG A 251 -3.81 17.23 -14.60
N PRO A 252 -4.14 15.99 -14.20
CA PRO A 252 -3.69 14.81 -14.92
C PRO A 252 -4.33 14.74 -16.31
N ALA A 253 -3.65 14.09 -17.25
CA ALA A 253 -4.24 13.75 -18.55
C ALA A 253 -5.46 12.83 -18.33
N ARG A 254 -6.42 12.86 -19.24
CA ARG A 254 -7.57 11.94 -19.13
C ARG A 254 -7.12 10.51 -19.41
N PRO A 255 -7.46 9.54 -18.56
CA PRO A 255 -7.14 8.13 -18.80
C PRO A 255 -7.58 7.61 -20.18
N SER A 256 -8.73 8.05 -20.69
CA SER A 256 -9.25 7.67 -22.01
C SER A 256 -8.40 8.17 -23.20
N TRP A 257 -7.55 9.18 -23.00
CA TRP A 257 -6.60 9.63 -24.04
C TRP A 257 -5.39 8.70 -24.12
N LEU A 258 -5.06 7.98 -23.05
CA LEU A 258 -3.89 7.12 -22.93
C LEU A 258 -4.25 5.65 -23.16
N ARG A 259 -5.46 5.22 -22.74
CA ARG A 259 -5.97 3.87 -22.96
C ARG A 259 -7.36 3.91 -23.60
N ALA A 260 -7.44 3.53 -24.88
CA ALA A 260 -8.72 3.39 -25.56
C ALA A 260 -9.62 2.34 -24.86
N GLY A 261 -10.93 2.59 -24.86
CA GLY A 261 -11.90 1.71 -24.20
C GLY A 261 -12.07 1.94 -22.70
N THR A 262 -11.36 2.90 -22.09
CA THR A 262 -11.58 3.28 -20.69
C THR A 262 -13.03 3.75 -20.51
N PRO A 263 -13.82 3.10 -19.62
CA PRO A 263 -15.21 3.49 -19.40
C PRO A 263 -15.31 4.93 -18.88
N PRO A 264 -16.19 5.78 -19.42
CA PRO A 264 -16.36 7.16 -18.94
C PRO A 264 -16.69 7.27 -17.46
N VAL A 265 -17.35 6.26 -16.89
CA VAL A 265 -17.68 6.20 -15.45
C VAL A 265 -16.40 6.03 -14.64
N LEU A 266 -15.54 5.07 -15.01
CA LEU A 266 -14.26 4.83 -14.34
C LEU A 266 -13.35 6.07 -14.43
N GLU A 267 -13.24 6.69 -15.62
CA GLU A 267 -12.47 7.93 -15.79
C GLU A 267 -12.94 9.02 -14.84
N ARG A 268 -14.26 9.24 -14.72
CA ARG A 268 -14.81 10.24 -13.78
C ARG A 268 -14.50 9.93 -12.33
N MET A 269 -14.57 8.67 -11.91
CA MET A 269 -14.21 8.24 -10.55
C MET A 269 -12.75 8.53 -10.25
N ILE A 270 -11.84 8.15 -11.16
CA ILE A 270 -10.41 8.41 -11.03
C ILE A 270 -10.14 9.93 -10.94
N LEU A 271 -10.67 10.72 -11.87
CA LEU A 271 -10.42 12.16 -11.89
C LEU A 271 -11.04 12.90 -10.68
N ARG A 272 -12.17 12.41 -10.14
CA ARG A 272 -12.76 12.94 -8.91
C ARG A 272 -11.91 12.59 -7.68
N ALA A 273 -11.36 11.38 -7.60
CA ALA A 273 -10.42 11.00 -6.55
C ALA A 273 -9.14 11.86 -6.60
N LEU A 274 -8.70 12.26 -7.79
CA LEU A 274 -7.53 13.13 -8.02
C LEU A 274 -7.84 14.64 -7.90
N ALA A 275 -9.00 15.05 -7.38
CA ALA A 275 -9.30 16.45 -7.11
C ALA A 275 -8.27 17.03 -6.12
N LYS A 276 -7.82 18.28 -6.38
CA LYS A 276 -6.80 18.94 -5.53
C LYS A 276 -7.35 19.30 -4.17
N ASP A 277 -8.57 19.83 -4.12
CA ASP A 277 -9.30 20.09 -2.88
C ASP A 277 -9.81 18.76 -2.28
N PRO A 278 -9.39 18.37 -1.06
CA PRO A 278 -9.86 17.17 -0.40
C PRO A 278 -11.38 17.08 -0.26
N ALA A 279 -12.06 18.23 -0.06
CA ALA A 279 -13.50 18.29 0.10
C ALA A 279 -14.29 17.92 -1.19
N MET A 280 -13.63 17.96 -2.34
CA MET A 280 -14.21 17.57 -3.63
C MET A 280 -14.08 16.08 -3.93
N ARG A 281 -13.32 15.34 -3.12
CA ARG A 281 -13.15 13.89 -3.23
C ARG A 281 -14.31 13.15 -2.56
N PRO A 282 -14.69 11.95 -3.03
CA PRO A 282 -15.63 11.11 -2.29
C PRO A 282 -14.98 10.61 -1.00
N SER A 283 -15.77 10.15 -0.04
CA SER A 283 -15.21 9.31 1.03
C SER A 283 -14.74 7.96 0.44
N MET A 284 -13.82 7.28 1.13
CA MET A 284 -13.34 5.96 0.68
C MET A 284 -14.49 4.95 0.59
N ALA A 285 -15.45 5.00 1.53
CA ALA A 285 -16.63 4.14 1.51
C ALA A 285 -17.56 4.43 0.30
N GLN A 286 -17.73 5.69 -0.08
CA GLN A 286 -18.47 6.06 -1.28
C GLN A 286 -17.78 5.55 -2.55
N LEU A 287 -16.46 5.73 -2.65
CA LEU A 287 -15.67 5.24 -3.79
C LEU A 287 -15.75 3.70 -3.89
N ALA A 288 -15.68 3.00 -2.75
CA ALA A 288 -15.84 1.55 -2.69
C ALA A 288 -17.19 1.09 -3.25
N ALA A 289 -18.28 1.72 -2.82
CA ALA A 289 -19.63 1.38 -3.28
C ALA A 289 -19.81 1.64 -4.78
N GLU A 290 -19.33 2.77 -5.29
CA GLU A 290 -19.42 3.12 -6.71
C GLU A 290 -18.59 2.17 -7.59
N LEU A 291 -17.39 1.77 -7.15
CA LEU A 291 -16.55 0.80 -7.86
C LEU A 291 -17.16 -0.61 -7.83
N ALA A 292 -17.78 -1.01 -6.71
CA ALA A 292 -18.46 -2.30 -6.60
C ALA A 292 -19.66 -2.38 -7.57
N GLU A 293 -20.49 -1.33 -7.62
CA GLU A 293 -21.60 -1.25 -8.58
C GLU A 293 -21.10 -1.35 -10.04
N LEU A 294 -19.99 -0.67 -10.35
CA LEU A 294 -19.41 -0.75 -11.71
C LEU A 294 -18.86 -2.14 -12.01
N ALA A 295 -18.28 -2.85 -11.02
CA ALA A 295 -17.79 -4.22 -11.17
C ALA A 295 -18.95 -5.19 -11.47
N ASP A 296 -20.05 -5.08 -10.75
CA ASP A 296 -21.25 -5.92 -10.94
C ASP A 296 -21.83 -5.74 -12.35
N ILE A 297 -21.90 -4.51 -12.86
CA ILE A 297 -22.36 -4.21 -14.23
C ILE A 297 -21.44 -4.84 -15.27
N ALA A 298 -20.11 -4.78 -15.06
CA ALA A 298 -19.14 -5.38 -15.97
C ALA A 298 -19.29 -6.90 -16.04
N LEU A 299 -19.38 -7.58 -14.89
CA LEU A 299 -19.59 -9.03 -14.80
C LEU A 299 -20.90 -9.48 -15.47
N ALA A 300 -22.00 -8.77 -15.23
CA ALA A 300 -23.29 -9.06 -15.88
C ALA A 300 -23.20 -8.94 -17.41
N SER A 301 -22.46 -7.96 -17.91
CA SER A 301 -22.27 -7.74 -19.34
C SER A 301 -21.41 -8.81 -20.00
N GLU A 302 -20.41 -9.34 -19.33
CA GLU A 302 -19.56 -10.46 -19.81
C GLU A 302 -20.36 -11.77 -19.85
N THR A 303 -21.14 -12.06 -18.82
CA THR A 303 -21.99 -13.26 -18.75
C THR A 303 -22.99 -13.30 -19.91
N LEU A 304 -23.61 -12.16 -20.23
CA LEU A 304 -24.55 -12.06 -21.36
C LEU A 304 -23.87 -12.28 -22.72
N ARG A 305 -22.60 -11.85 -22.88
CA ARG A 305 -21.84 -12.09 -24.12
C ARG A 305 -21.40 -13.54 -24.31
N MET A 306 -21.18 -14.29 -23.21
CA MET A 306 -20.79 -15.70 -23.26
C MET A 306 -21.99 -16.62 -23.52
N THR A 307 -23.23 -16.17 -23.28
CA THR A 307 -24.47 -16.94 -23.46
C THR A 307 -25.19 -16.63 -24.77
N ALA A 308 -24.72 -15.67 -25.56
CA ALA A 308 -25.25 -15.28 -26.87
C ALA A 308 -24.39 -15.81 -28.03
#